data_8d1f5d4ad422204ea1a1f2350a9bbc11
#
_entry.id   8d1f5d4ad422204ea1a1f2350a9bbc11
#
_cell.length_a   1.000
_cell.length_b   1.000
_cell.length_c   1.000
_cell.angle_alpha   90.00
_cell.angle_beta   90.00
_cell.angle_gamma   90.00
#
_symmetry.space_group_name_H-M   'P 1'
#
loop_
_entity.id
_entity.type
_entity.pdbx_description
1 polymer ?
#
loop_
_entity_poly.entity_id
_entity_poly.type
_entity_poly.pdbx_seq_one_letter_code
_entity_poly.pdbx_strand_id
1 'polypeptide(L)'
;MIIKSIKESYPSVFLSIDTYHATVASKTVAAGVDMVNDISAGDMDANMLSTVATLNVPFIAMHMQGTPDTMQDKPTYNNIAKEVVDYFIQKTAACKAAGITDIIIDPGFGFGKTINHNFQLLKQMEVFQLFQVPVLAGLSRKSTVWKTLHITPE
;
A
#
# COMPACT_ATOMS: atom_id res chain seq x y z
N MET A 1 2.42 10.19 23.83
CA MET A 1 2.61 9.85 22.40
C MET A 1 1.23 9.78 21.74
N ILE A 2 1.03 10.43 20.60
CA ILE A 2 -0.27 10.61 19.93
C ILE A 2 -1.07 9.30 19.79
N ILE A 3 -0.44 8.20 19.35
CA ILE A 3 -1.10 6.89 19.16
C ILE A 3 -1.77 6.42 20.48
N LYS A 4 -1.06 6.47 21.61
CA LYS A 4 -1.62 6.09 22.90
C LYS A 4 -2.83 6.94 23.29
N SER A 5 -2.72 8.27 23.11
CA SER A 5 -3.84 9.17 23.44
C SER A 5 -5.06 8.91 22.54
N ILE A 6 -4.87 8.56 21.26
CA ILE A 6 -5.98 8.18 20.37
C ILE A 6 -6.63 6.88 20.87
N LYS A 7 -5.82 5.86 21.17
CA LYS A 7 -6.34 4.57 21.67
C LYS A 7 -7.03 4.68 23.05
N GLU A 8 -6.53 5.56 23.91
CA GLU A 8 -7.17 5.87 25.20
C GLU A 8 -8.54 6.55 25.01
N SER A 9 -8.63 7.51 24.07
CA SER A 9 -9.87 8.24 23.79
C SER A 9 -10.86 7.44 22.93
N TYR A 10 -10.35 6.61 22.02
CA TYR A 10 -11.13 5.85 21.04
C TYR A 10 -10.62 4.40 20.94
N PRO A 11 -10.88 3.53 21.94
CA PRO A 11 -10.30 2.18 22.02
C PRO A 11 -10.64 1.28 20.83
N SER A 12 -11.82 1.49 20.21
CA SER A 12 -12.32 0.67 19.11
C SER A 12 -11.84 1.14 17.72
N VAL A 13 -11.15 2.28 17.62
CA VAL A 13 -10.69 2.78 16.30
C VAL A 13 -9.52 1.96 15.81
N PHE A 14 -9.55 1.56 14.54
CA PHE A 14 -8.42 0.95 13.87
C PHE A 14 -7.43 2.01 13.41
N LEU A 15 -6.15 1.81 13.75
CA LEU A 15 -5.05 2.70 13.35
C LEU A 15 -4.12 1.98 12.38
N SER A 16 -3.88 2.61 11.24
CA SER A 16 -2.85 2.20 10.29
C SER A 16 -1.67 3.16 10.35
N ILE A 17 -0.44 2.63 10.36
CA ILE A 17 0.77 3.44 10.20
C ILE A 17 1.25 3.39 8.76
N ASP A 18 1.46 4.54 8.15
CA ASP A 18 2.08 4.67 6.84
C ASP A 18 3.58 4.86 7.01
N THR A 19 4.35 3.84 6.70
CA THR A 19 5.81 3.84 6.85
C THR A 19 6.47 2.73 6.04
N TYR A 20 7.64 3.01 5.48
CA TYR A 20 8.55 2.04 4.89
C TYR A 20 9.77 1.73 5.81
N HIS A 21 9.73 2.14 7.08
CA HIS A 21 10.79 1.87 8.06
C HIS A 21 10.34 0.81 9.08
N ALA A 22 11.00 -0.33 9.12
CA ALA A 22 10.71 -1.42 10.06
C ALA A 22 10.76 -0.99 11.52
N THR A 23 11.71 -0.12 11.87
CA THR A 23 11.85 0.42 13.23
C THR A 23 10.67 1.31 13.65
N VAL A 24 10.07 2.04 12.70
CA VAL A 24 8.87 2.86 12.95
C VAL A 24 7.67 1.93 13.11
N ALA A 25 7.50 0.95 12.22
CA ALA A 25 6.45 -0.06 12.31
C ALA A 25 6.45 -0.73 13.69
N SER A 26 7.61 -1.23 14.14
CA SER A 26 7.75 -1.89 15.44
C SER A 26 7.35 -0.98 16.61
N LYS A 27 7.85 0.25 16.65
CA LYS A 27 7.55 1.19 17.74
C LYS A 27 6.10 1.62 17.77
N THR A 28 5.47 1.79 16.61
CA THR A 28 4.07 2.26 16.52
C THR A 28 3.08 1.14 16.82
N VAL A 29 3.34 -0.08 16.38
CA VAL A 29 2.52 -1.25 16.77
C VAL A 29 2.62 -1.50 18.27
N ALA A 30 3.82 -1.41 18.87
CA ALA A 30 3.98 -1.48 20.33
C ALA A 30 3.24 -0.35 21.09
N ALA A 31 2.89 0.74 20.40
CA ALA A 31 2.11 1.84 20.95
C ALA A 31 0.59 1.72 20.73
N GLY A 32 0.14 0.70 19.98
CA GLY A 32 -1.27 0.41 19.74
C GLY A 32 -1.76 0.61 18.29
N VAL A 33 -0.85 0.70 17.31
CA VAL A 33 -1.24 0.65 15.89
C VAL A 33 -1.66 -0.77 15.53
N ASP A 34 -2.70 -0.91 14.71
CA ASP A 34 -3.32 -2.20 14.39
C ASP A 34 -2.83 -2.79 13.07
N MET A 35 -2.26 -2.00 12.15
CA MET A 35 -1.77 -2.47 10.87
C MET A 35 -0.65 -1.59 10.31
N VAL A 36 0.16 -2.14 9.42
CA VAL A 36 1.26 -1.43 8.75
C VAL A 36 0.92 -1.26 7.27
N ASN A 37 0.97 -0.01 6.77
CA ASN A 37 0.88 0.33 5.36
C ASN A 37 2.28 0.74 4.85
N ASP A 38 2.81 -0.02 3.89
CA ASP A 38 4.11 0.26 3.29
C ASP A 38 3.98 0.48 1.78
N ILE A 39 4.22 1.72 1.34
CA ILE A 39 4.17 2.11 -0.07
C ILE A 39 5.19 1.40 -0.95
N SER A 40 6.21 0.78 -0.35
CA SER A 40 7.27 0.03 -1.04
C SER A 40 7.08 -1.49 -0.95
N ALA A 41 6.09 -1.97 -0.19
CA ALA A 41 5.89 -3.39 0.09
C ALA A 41 7.16 -4.12 0.54
N GLY A 42 7.97 -3.46 1.38
CA GLY A 42 9.22 -3.99 1.93
C GLY A 42 10.46 -3.75 1.08
N ASP A 43 10.37 -3.07 -0.07
CA ASP A 43 11.55 -2.86 -0.94
C ASP A 43 12.52 -1.80 -0.40
N MET A 44 12.05 -0.84 0.41
CA MET A 44 12.88 0.24 0.92
C MET A 44 13.56 -0.08 2.27
N ASP A 45 13.10 -1.13 2.98
CA ASP A 45 13.74 -1.61 4.22
C ASP A 45 13.74 -3.14 4.24
N ALA A 46 14.90 -3.76 4.07
CA ALA A 46 15.08 -5.21 4.02
C ALA A 46 14.56 -5.95 5.29
N ASN A 47 14.41 -5.23 6.41
CA ASN A 47 13.87 -5.79 7.65
C ASN A 47 12.35 -5.69 7.76
N MET A 48 11.67 -4.98 6.84
CA MET A 48 10.23 -4.71 6.96
C MET A 48 9.41 -6.00 7.06
N LEU A 49 9.55 -6.91 6.11
CA LEU A 49 8.73 -8.12 6.07
C LEU A 49 8.92 -9.01 7.30
N SER A 50 10.17 -9.23 7.73
CA SER A 50 10.47 -10.01 8.93
C SER A 50 9.95 -9.34 10.21
N THR A 51 10.01 -8.02 10.27
CA THR A 51 9.47 -7.23 11.38
C THR A 51 7.96 -7.37 11.45
N VAL A 52 7.24 -7.14 10.35
CA VAL A 52 5.77 -7.25 10.32
C VAL A 52 5.32 -8.67 10.66
N ALA A 53 6.00 -9.69 10.15
CA ALA A 53 5.72 -11.09 10.50
C ALA A 53 5.83 -11.33 12.02
N THR A 54 6.87 -10.78 12.66
CA THR A 54 7.06 -10.87 14.12
C THR A 54 5.98 -10.11 14.90
N LEU A 55 5.53 -8.96 14.37
CA LEU A 55 4.48 -8.14 15.00
C LEU A 55 3.09 -8.77 14.89
N ASN A 56 2.90 -9.69 13.94
CA ASN A 56 1.63 -10.38 13.70
C ASN A 56 0.44 -9.43 13.53
N VAL A 57 0.62 -8.40 12.70
CA VAL A 57 -0.41 -7.42 12.32
C VAL A 57 -0.64 -7.44 10.81
N PRO A 58 -1.82 -7.03 10.31
CA PRO A 58 -2.07 -6.90 8.89
C PRO A 58 -1.04 -5.99 8.19
N PHE A 59 -0.64 -6.39 6.99
CA PHE A 59 0.30 -5.67 6.15
C PHE A 59 -0.34 -5.23 4.83
N ILE A 60 -0.37 -3.93 4.59
CA ILE A 60 -0.80 -3.37 3.31
C ILE A 60 0.45 -3.21 2.44
N ALA A 61 0.54 -4.04 1.41
CA ALA A 61 1.61 -4.03 0.42
C ALA A 61 1.16 -3.23 -0.80
N MET A 62 1.79 -2.08 -1.08
CA MET A 62 1.42 -1.24 -2.21
C MET A 62 2.38 -1.39 -3.38
N HIS A 63 1.83 -1.30 -4.61
CA HIS A 63 2.62 -1.21 -5.84
C HIS A 63 2.97 0.23 -6.19
N MET A 64 4.26 0.48 -6.40
CA MET A 64 4.79 1.74 -6.92
C MET A 64 5.85 1.45 -7.99
N GLN A 65 5.85 2.20 -9.10
CA GLN A 65 6.96 2.18 -10.05
C GLN A 65 7.95 3.30 -9.70
N GLY A 66 9.23 2.96 -9.54
CA GLY A 66 10.25 3.91 -9.09
C GLY A 66 10.28 4.09 -7.57
N THR A 67 10.74 5.24 -7.12
CA THR A 67 10.76 5.65 -5.70
C THR A 67 9.86 6.86 -5.50
N PRO A 68 9.52 7.27 -4.28
CA PRO A 68 8.73 8.47 -4.02
C PRO A 68 9.25 9.72 -4.75
N ASP A 69 10.57 9.86 -4.89
CA ASP A 69 11.22 10.99 -5.56
C ASP A 69 11.16 10.92 -7.08
N THR A 70 11.14 9.70 -7.67
CA THR A 70 11.25 9.48 -9.12
C THR A 70 9.98 8.93 -9.77
N MET A 71 9.01 8.48 -8.98
CA MET A 71 7.81 7.79 -9.47
C MET A 71 6.96 8.59 -10.45
N GLN A 72 7.09 9.92 -10.47
CA GLN A 72 6.35 10.80 -11.39
C GLN A 72 7.12 11.07 -12.69
N ASP A 73 8.39 10.64 -12.78
CA ASP A 73 9.24 10.86 -13.92
C ASP A 73 8.95 9.83 -15.02
N LYS A 74 7.96 10.14 -15.87
CA LYS A 74 7.58 9.34 -17.05
C LYS A 74 7.32 7.85 -16.77
N PRO A 75 6.35 7.52 -15.89
CA PRO A 75 6.02 6.13 -15.64
C PRO A 75 5.54 5.44 -16.91
N THR A 76 6.11 4.27 -17.23
CA THR A 76 5.84 3.53 -18.45
C THR A 76 5.42 2.09 -18.16
N TYR A 77 4.35 1.63 -18.81
CA TYR A 77 3.85 0.26 -18.74
C TYR A 77 3.48 -0.20 -20.15
N ASN A 78 3.82 -1.42 -20.50
CA ASN A 78 3.29 -2.08 -21.69
C ASN A 78 1.86 -2.55 -21.45
N ASN A 79 1.63 -3.17 -20.30
CA ASN A 79 0.29 -3.57 -19.82
C ASN A 79 0.26 -3.42 -18.30
N ILE A 80 -0.33 -2.31 -17.84
CA ILE A 80 -0.30 -1.98 -16.42
C ILE A 80 -0.96 -3.03 -15.52
N ALA A 81 -2.10 -3.59 -15.91
CA ALA A 81 -2.79 -4.58 -15.08
C ALA A 81 -1.93 -5.85 -14.94
N LYS A 82 -1.36 -6.34 -16.05
CA LYS A 82 -0.48 -7.50 -16.03
C LYS A 82 0.76 -7.24 -15.18
N GLU A 83 1.44 -6.11 -15.36
CA GLU A 83 2.67 -5.80 -14.63
C GLU A 83 2.44 -5.64 -13.14
N VAL A 84 1.32 -5.04 -12.73
CA VAL A 84 0.93 -4.95 -11.31
C VAL A 84 0.54 -6.33 -10.74
N VAL A 85 -0.11 -7.19 -11.54
CA VAL A 85 -0.38 -8.58 -11.14
C VAL A 85 0.93 -9.36 -10.96
N ASP A 86 1.85 -9.27 -11.92
CA ASP A 86 3.16 -9.95 -11.84
C ASP A 86 3.95 -9.49 -10.61
N TYR A 87 3.90 -8.20 -10.27
CA TYR A 87 4.47 -7.66 -9.05
C TYR A 87 3.86 -8.30 -7.80
N PHE A 88 2.53 -8.36 -7.69
CA PHE A 88 1.88 -8.93 -6.51
C PHE A 88 2.04 -10.44 -6.39
N ILE A 89 2.22 -11.17 -7.49
CA ILE A 89 2.60 -12.60 -7.42
C ILE A 89 3.90 -12.76 -6.62
N GLN A 90 4.91 -11.95 -6.91
CA GLN A 90 6.18 -11.99 -6.20
C GLN A 90 6.06 -11.47 -4.76
N LYS A 91 5.35 -10.36 -4.55
CA LYS A 91 5.23 -9.72 -3.24
C LYS A 91 4.42 -10.53 -2.25
N THR A 92 3.29 -11.08 -2.67
CA THR A 92 2.49 -11.94 -1.78
C THR A 92 3.22 -13.24 -1.44
N ALA A 93 4.00 -13.79 -2.38
CA ALA A 93 4.87 -14.93 -2.09
C ALA A 93 5.97 -14.57 -1.06
N ALA A 94 6.62 -13.40 -1.21
CA ALA A 94 7.63 -12.94 -0.26
C ALA A 94 7.04 -12.67 1.14
N CYS A 95 5.88 -12.02 1.21
CA CYS A 95 5.17 -11.79 2.47
C CYS A 95 4.84 -13.12 3.19
N LYS A 96 4.29 -14.09 2.46
CA LYS A 96 3.97 -15.43 2.99
C LYS A 96 5.23 -16.19 3.44
N ALA A 97 6.31 -16.11 2.67
CA ALA A 97 7.59 -16.72 3.01
C ALA A 97 8.21 -16.11 4.28
N ALA A 98 8.00 -14.82 4.53
CA ALA A 98 8.41 -14.14 5.76
C ALA A 98 7.53 -14.50 6.97
N GLY A 99 6.35 -15.10 6.76
CA GLY A 99 5.40 -15.49 7.82
C GLY A 99 4.26 -14.50 8.05
N ILE A 100 4.05 -13.52 7.14
CA ILE A 100 2.90 -12.60 7.21
C ILE A 100 1.64 -13.35 6.76
N THR A 101 0.63 -13.40 7.61
CA THR A 101 -0.65 -14.10 7.36
C THR A 101 -1.72 -13.20 6.77
N ASP A 102 -1.82 -11.96 7.26
CA ASP A 102 -2.85 -11.00 6.90
C ASP A 102 -2.29 -9.96 5.93
N ILE A 103 -2.46 -10.22 4.62
CA ILE A 103 -1.96 -9.37 3.54
C ILE A 103 -3.14 -8.63 2.91
N ILE A 104 -2.98 -7.33 2.70
CA ILE A 104 -3.86 -6.48 1.90
C ILE A 104 -3.01 -5.95 0.75
N ILE A 105 -3.49 -6.00 -0.48
CA ILE A 105 -2.77 -5.41 -1.62
C ILE A 105 -3.38 -4.07 -2.01
N ASP A 106 -2.52 -3.08 -2.31
CA ASP A 106 -2.94 -1.78 -2.87
C ASP A 106 -2.29 -1.59 -4.24
N PRO A 107 -3.06 -1.57 -5.33
CA PRO A 107 -2.53 -1.31 -6.68
C PRO A 107 -1.80 0.03 -6.83
N GLY A 108 -1.86 0.92 -5.86
CA GLY A 108 -1.09 2.16 -5.80
C GLY A 108 -1.54 3.19 -6.82
N PHE A 109 -2.83 3.54 -6.84
CA PHE A 109 -3.32 4.61 -7.70
C PHE A 109 -2.57 5.92 -7.43
N GLY A 110 -2.05 6.55 -8.50
CA GLY A 110 -1.28 7.79 -8.41
C GLY A 110 0.21 7.63 -8.07
N PHE A 111 0.68 6.41 -7.76
CA PHE A 111 2.08 6.13 -7.48
C PHE A 111 2.77 5.53 -8.71
N GLY A 112 3.60 6.32 -9.39
CA GLY A 112 4.26 5.89 -10.63
C GLY A 112 3.28 5.54 -11.74
N LYS A 113 2.21 6.30 -11.90
CA LYS A 113 1.14 6.03 -12.88
C LYS A 113 0.58 7.31 -13.47
N THR A 114 0.42 7.37 -14.80
CA THR A 114 -0.31 8.43 -15.47
C THR A 114 -1.82 8.36 -15.17
N ILE A 115 -2.57 9.40 -15.50
CA ILE A 115 -4.05 9.39 -15.37
C ILE A 115 -4.64 8.22 -16.18
N ASN A 116 -4.16 8.01 -17.40
CA ASN A 116 -4.61 6.91 -18.25
C ASN A 116 -4.29 5.55 -17.64
N HIS A 117 -3.08 5.36 -17.09
CA HIS A 117 -2.70 4.15 -16.38
C HIS A 117 -3.63 3.86 -15.20
N ASN A 118 -4.00 4.89 -14.42
CA ASN A 118 -4.92 4.72 -13.30
C ASN A 118 -6.31 4.29 -13.76
N PHE A 119 -6.85 4.84 -14.85
CA PHE A 119 -8.15 4.42 -15.38
C PHE A 119 -8.12 3.00 -15.98
N GLN A 120 -7.03 2.63 -16.67
CA GLN A 120 -6.87 1.27 -17.17
C GLN A 120 -6.83 0.26 -16.01
N LEU A 121 -6.10 0.59 -14.96
CA LEU A 121 -6.00 -0.25 -13.76
C LEU A 121 -7.35 -0.35 -13.02
N LEU A 122 -8.06 0.76 -12.87
CA LEU A 122 -9.39 0.79 -12.26
C LEU A 122 -10.40 -0.07 -13.04
N LYS A 123 -10.39 0.03 -14.37
CA LYS A 123 -11.27 -0.78 -15.25
C LYS A 123 -11.02 -2.28 -15.09
N GLN A 124 -9.81 -2.67 -14.72
CA GLN A 124 -9.40 -4.09 -14.61
C GLN A 124 -9.21 -4.54 -13.15
N MET A 125 -9.79 -3.81 -12.17
CA MET A 125 -9.63 -4.11 -10.74
C MET A 125 -10.02 -5.55 -10.36
N GLU A 126 -10.96 -6.14 -11.08
CA GLU A 126 -11.43 -7.52 -10.85
C GLU A 126 -10.29 -8.55 -10.95
N VAL A 127 -9.23 -8.28 -11.74
CA VAL A 127 -8.10 -9.20 -11.89
C VAL A 127 -7.38 -9.48 -10.57
N PHE A 128 -7.44 -8.56 -9.60
CA PHE A 128 -6.80 -8.74 -8.30
C PHE A 128 -7.53 -9.74 -7.38
N GLN A 129 -8.76 -10.16 -7.72
CA GLN A 129 -9.47 -11.20 -6.99
C GLN A 129 -8.73 -12.55 -7.02
N LEU A 130 -7.85 -12.76 -8.02
CA LEU A 130 -7.02 -13.97 -8.11
C LEU A 130 -6.12 -14.20 -6.87
N PHE A 131 -5.78 -13.14 -6.12
CA PHE A 131 -4.93 -13.23 -4.92
C PHE A 131 -5.69 -13.72 -3.68
N GLN A 132 -7.02 -13.68 -3.69
CA GLN A 132 -7.88 -14.05 -2.57
C GLN A 132 -7.55 -13.33 -1.26
N VAL A 133 -7.10 -12.08 -1.37
CA VAL A 133 -6.83 -11.16 -0.26
C VAL A 133 -7.60 -9.86 -0.48
N PRO A 134 -7.85 -9.06 0.58
CA PRO A 134 -8.46 -7.74 0.43
C PRO A 134 -7.65 -6.83 -0.49
N VAL A 135 -8.35 -5.99 -1.25
CA VAL A 135 -7.76 -4.99 -2.14
C VAL A 135 -8.13 -3.59 -1.65
N LEU A 136 -7.14 -2.77 -1.34
CA LEU A 136 -7.30 -1.36 -1.00
C LEU A 136 -7.21 -0.51 -2.27
N ALA A 137 -8.17 0.37 -2.48
CA ALA A 137 -8.18 1.29 -3.62
C ALA A 137 -8.19 2.75 -3.14
N GLY A 138 -7.02 3.34 -3.01
CA GLY A 138 -6.84 4.73 -2.59
C GLY A 138 -7.09 5.71 -3.73
N LEU A 139 -8.33 6.16 -3.96
CA LEU A 139 -8.72 7.07 -5.04
C LEU A 139 -9.02 8.50 -4.58
N SER A 140 -9.35 8.68 -3.30
CA SER A 140 -9.78 9.97 -2.76
C SER A 140 -8.73 11.07 -2.96
N ARG A 141 -9.17 12.24 -3.43
CA ARG A 141 -8.37 13.46 -3.64
C ARG A 141 -7.15 13.29 -4.55
N LYS A 142 -7.08 12.19 -5.32
CA LYS A 142 -5.96 11.99 -6.26
C LYS A 142 -6.16 12.76 -7.56
N SER A 143 -5.03 13.14 -8.17
CA SER A 143 -5.02 13.91 -9.43
C SER A 143 -5.79 13.25 -10.57
N THR A 144 -5.86 11.93 -10.58
CA THR A 144 -6.69 11.15 -11.52
C THR A 144 -8.16 11.59 -11.46
N VAL A 145 -8.69 11.87 -10.27
CA VAL A 145 -10.10 12.26 -10.11
C VAL A 145 -10.29 13.75 -10.42
N TRP A 146 -9.61 14.63 -9.69
CA TRP A 146 -9.89 16.06 -9.78
C TRP A 146 -9.46 16.69 -11.11
N LYS A 147 -8.35 16.23 -11.73
CA LYS A 147 -7.95 16.70 -13.07
C LYS A 147 -8.95 16.27 -14.15
N THR A 148 -9.47 15.05 -14.06
CA THR A 148 -10.46 14.56 -15.03
C THR A 148 -11.80 15.27 -14.90
N LEU A 149 -12.20 15.63 -13.69
CA LEU A 149 -13.43 16.36 -13.42
C LEU A 149 -13.29 17.88 -13.59
N HIS A 150 -12.07 18.37 -13.86
CA HIS A 150 -11.76 19.81 -13.95
C HIS A 150 -12.17 20.59 -12.68
N ILE A 151 -11.99 19.98 -11.50
CA ILE A 151 -12.26 20.60 -10.20
C ILE A 151 -10.97 20.79 -9.42
N THR A 152 -11.01 21.55 -8.35
CA THR A 152 -9.89 21.69 -7.41
C THR A 152 -10.02 20.66 -6.30
N PRO A 153 -8.91 20.05 -5.81
CA PRO A 153 -8.97 19.22 -4.61
C PRO A 153 -9.25 20.12 -3.40
N GLU A 154 -10.33 19.86 -2.69
CA GLU A 154 -10.64 20.49 -1.40
C GLU A 154 -9.92 19.79 -0.25
#